data_f09af335cb993bfe934e01af70ba7a6c
#
_entry.id   f09af335cb993bfe934e01af70ba7a6c
#
_cell.length_a   1.000
_cell.length_b   1.000
_cell.length_c   1.000
_cell.angle_alpha   90.00
_cell.angle_beta   90.00
_cell.angle_gamma   90.00
#
_symmetry.space_group_name_H-M   'P 1'
#
loop_
_entity.id
_entity.type
_entity.pdbx_description
1 polymer ?
#
loop_
_entity_poly.entity_id
_entity_poly.type
_entity_poly.pdbx_seq_one_letter_code
_entity_poly.pdbx_strand_id
1 'polypeptide(L)'
;MSEKLITIKNLNKRYNIGTDREVVAVDNINLEIDKGDIYGIMGLSGAGKSTLIRLLNRLEEPTSGEIFVRHQIVPKKNKKNKENENITEETFENKNILEFKLAQLRQYRKKTGMIFQHFNLLNSRDVAGNVAFPLEISGWKKKDIAKRVDELLEIVGLLDKKNSYPEQLSGGQKQRVAIARALANNPQILLSDEATSALDPRTTNSILELLKDINKKFGITIILITHQMEVIRKVCNKATIMSEGKIIEEGETKEIFLNPKSDLAKEFVANIPHDEFRSDEELLKRSKNTETLALKLKLTEDQVNRAFVTEIIKKFDVEINILGGFIDKVSNIIVGNLLIEIMTNKEIGEEILAWLKENKVELEVL
;
A
#
# COMPACT_ATOMS: atom_id res chain seq x y z
N MET A 1 -1.92 -21.35 0.01
CA MET A 1 -2.70 -20.31 0.73
C MET A 1 -1.71 -19.35 1.34
N SER A 2 -1.91 -18.04 1.17
CA SER A 2 -1.05 -17.02 1.80
C SER A 2 -1.20 -17.07 3.33
N GLU A 3 -0.11 -16.77 4.02
CA GLU A 3 -0.03 -16.81 5.48
C GLU A 3 -0.57 -15.51 6.05
N LYS A 4 -1.73 -15.54 6.77
CA LYS A 4 -2.30 -14.35 7.43
C LYS A 4 -1.39 -13.87 8.57
N LEU A 5 -0.98 -12.60 8.52
CA LEU A 5 -0.18 -11.97 9.56
C LEU A 5 -1.05 -11.19 10.55
N ILE A 6 -2.06 -10.48 10.04
CA ILE A 6 -3.01 -9.70 10.83
C ILE A 6 -4.42 -10.10 10.42
N THR A 7 -5.29 -10.28 11.42
CA THR A 7 -6.73 -10.50 11.24
C THR A 7 -7.50 -9.60 12.21
N ILE A 8 -8.33 -8.73 11.68
CA ILE A 8 -9.20 -7.81 12.41
C ILE A 8 -10.61 -8.34 12.33
N LYS A 9 -11.33 -8.38 13.46
CA LYS A 9 -12.71 -8.84 13.53
C LYS A 9 -13.59 -7.86 14.28
N ASN A 10 -14.64 -7.38 13.60
CA ASN A 10 -15.69 -6.53 14.14
C ASN A 10 -15.15 -5.33 14.94
N LEU A 11 -14.05 -4.72 14.45
CA LEU A 11 -13.34 -3.68 15.15
C LEU A 11 -14.12 -2.37 15.12
N ASN A 12 -14.31 -1.78 16.29
CA ASN A 12 -15.01 -0.52 16.46
C ASN A 12 -14.20 0.47 17.29
N LYS A 13 -14.25 1.75 16.93
CA LYS A 13 -13.73 2.84 17.74
C LYS A 13 -14.67 4.03 17.71
N ARG A 14 -15.15 4.40 18.88
CA ARG A 14 -15.97 5.58 19.10
C ARG A 14 -15.28 6.50 20.09
N TYR A 15 -15.32 7.80 19.83
CA TYR A 15 -14.84 8.84 20.72
C TYR A 15 -16.03 9.57 21.34
N ASN A 16 -15.88 10.13 22.53
CA ASN A 16 -16.88 10.92 23.25
C ASN A 16 -18.23 10.21 23.39
N ILE A 17 -18.22 8.92 23.71
CA ILE A 17 -19.40 8.06 23.81
C ILE A 17 -20.42 8.68 24.76
N GLY A 18 -21.70 8.74 24.32
CA GLY A 18 -22.82 9.23 25.11
C GLY A 18 -22.89 10.76 25.23
N THR A 19 -22.17 11.50 24.41
CA THR A 19 -22.25 12.96 24.33
C THR A 19 -22.72 13.40 22.94
N ASP A 20 -23.17 14.66 22.81
CA ASP A 20 -23.53 15.26 21.54
C ASP A 20 -22.38 15.37 20.53
N ARG A 21 -21.16 15.04 20.97
CA ARG A 21 -19.92 15.02 20.14
C ARG A 21 -19.40 13.63 19.90
N GLU A 22 -20.25 12.63 19.98
CA GLU A 22 -19.85 11.24 19.67
C GLU A 22 -19.41 11.13 18.21
N VAL A 23 -18.23 10.55 17.98
CA VAL A 23 -17.65 10.31 16.66
C VAL A 23 -17.36 8.84 16.51
N VAL A 24 -17.92 8.20 15.49
CA VAL A 24 -17.60 6.84 15.07
C VAL A 24 -16.42 6.90 14.11
N ALA A 25 -15.22 6.62 14.61
CA ALA A 25 -13.99 6.69 13.80
C ALA A 25 -13.68 5.39 13.07
N VAL A 26 -14.10 4.25 13.64
CA VAL A 26 -13.98 2.90 13.03
C VAL A 26 -15.28 2.16 13.36
N ASP A 27 -15.94 1.62 12.33
CA ASP A 27 -17.25 1.00 12.42
C ASP A 27 -17.21 -0.40 11.78
N ASN A 28 -17.22 -1.42 12.61
CA ASN A 28 -17.30 -2.84 12.24
C ASN A 28 -16.28 -3.27 11.18
N ILE A 29 -15.02 -2.86 11.33
CA ILE A 29 -13.95 -3.23 10.41
C ILE A 29 -13.60 -4.72 10.56
N ASN A 30 -13.63 -5.41 9.43
CA ASN A 30 -13.11 -6.77 9.27
C ASN A 30 -12.06 -6.72 8.17
N LEU A 31 -10.84 -7.21 8.44
CA LEU A 31 -9.71 -7.08 7.53
C LEU A 31 -8.69 -8.18 7.75
N GLU A 32 -8.12 -8.70 6.67
CA GLU A 32 -7.06 -9.69 6.71
C GLU A 32 -5.86 -9.22 5.88
N ILE A 33 -4.67 -9.25 6.48
CA ILE A 33 -3.43 -8.84 5.83
C ILE A 33 -2.47 -10.01 5.82
N ASP A 34 -1.97 -10.37 4.64
CA ASP A 34 -1.03 -11.46 4.48
C ASP A 34 0.41 -11.02 4.81
N LYS A 35 1.22 -11.98 5.21
CA LYS A 35 2.64 -11.77 5.46
C LYS A 35 3.36 -11.41 4.17
N GLY A 36 4.16 -10.36 4.21
CA GLY A 36 4.92 -9.86 3.07
C GLY A 36 4.15 -8.92 2.15
N ASP A 37 2.87 -8.66 2.41
CA ASP A 37 2.10 -7.68 1.64
C ASP A 37 2.64 -6.25 1.85
N ILE A 38 2.53 -5.43 0.81
CA ILE A 38 2.44 -3.97 0.94
C ILE A 38 0.96 -3.64 0.80
N TYR A 39 0.31 -3.45 1.93
CA TYR A 39 -1.13 -3.26 2.02
C TYR A 39 -1.48 -1.78 2.13
N GLY A 40 -2.31 -1.28 1.23
CA GLY A 40 -2.75 0.11 1.21
C GLY A 40 -4.08 0.33 1.93
N ILE A 41 -4.18 1.37 2.74
CA ILE A 41 -5.43 1.84 3.34
C ILE A 41 -5.68 3.25 2.82
N MET A 42 -6.69 3.39 1.98
CA MET A 42 -7.03 4.64 1.31
C MET A 42 -8.36 5.20 1.79
N GLY A 43 -8.56 6.50 1.62
CA GLY A 43 -9.81 7.19 1.92
C GLY A 43 -9.60 8.69 2.11
N LEU A 44 -10.67 9.43 2.12
CA LEU A 44 -10.65 10.89 2.35
C LEU A 44 -10.19 11.22 3.79
N SER A 45 -9.92 12.51 4.03
CA SER A 45 -9.66 12.99 5.40
C SER A 45 -10.86 12.69 6.30
N GLY A 46 -10.61 12.21 7.51
CA GLY A 46 -11.69 11.82 8.44
C GLY A 46 -12.25 10.40 8.22
N ALA A 47 -11.84 9.66 7.21
CA ALA A 47 -12.35 8.28 6.96
C ALA A 47 -11.98 7.24 8.04
N GLY A 48 -11.16 7.58 9.06
CA GLY A 48 -10.78 6.69 10.15
C GLY A 48 -9.43 5.99 9.98
N LYS A 49 -8.70 6.22 8.89
CA LYS A 49 -7.43 5.55 8.55
C LYS A 49 -6.36 5.64 9.65
N SER A 50 -6.04 6.86 10.11
CA SER A 50 -5.03 7.05 11.17
C SER A 50 -5.48 6.49 12.51
N THR A 51 -6.78 6.43 12.78
CA THR A 51 -7.33 5.73 13.94
C THR A 51 -7.07 4.23 13.80
N LEU A 52 -7.38 3.64 12.64
CA LEU A 52 -7.16 2.21 12.41
C LEU A 52 -5.69 1.80 12.60
N ILE A 53 -4.73 2.58 12.08
CA ILE A 53 -3.31 2.26 12.25
C ILE A 53 -2.85 2.39 13.71
N ARG A 54 -3.41 3.34 14.47
CA ARG A 54 -3.14 3.48 15.91
C ARG A 54 -3.72 2.34 16.72
N LEU A 55 -4.88 1.80 16.33
CA LEU A 55 -5.45 0.58 16.93
C LEU A 55 -4.56 -0.63 16.66
N LEU A 56 -4.01 -0.78 15.45
CA LEU A 56 -3.08 -1.87 15.08
C LEU A 56 -1.81 -1.87 15.93
N ASN A 57 -1.31 -0.71 16.34
CA ASN A 57 -0.17 -0.60 17.26
C ASN A 57 -0.60 -0.44 18.72
N ARG A 58 -1.91 -0.53 18.97
CA ARG A 58 -2.53 -0.31 20.28
C ARG A 58 -2.05 0.98 20.97
N LEU A 59 -1.83 2.04 20.15
CA LEU A 59 -1.65 3.42 20.65
C LEU A 59 -2.98 4.02 21.06
N GLU A 60 -4.08 3.48 20.53
CA GLU A 60 -5.46 3.71 20.88
C GLU A 60 -6.10 2.39 21.30
N GLU A 61 -7.02 2.41 22.26
CA GLU A 61 -7.81 1.23 22.62
C GLU A 61 -9.12 1.24 21.81
N PRO A 62 -9.52 0.12 21.17
CA PRO A 62 -10.81 0.03 20.50
C PRO A 62 -11.97 0.06 21.50
N THR A 63 -13.16 0.40 21.01
CA THR A 63 -14.39 0.31 21.80
C THR A 63 -14.86 -1.14 21.89
N SER A 64 -14.70 -1.90 20.82
CA SER A 64 -14.99 -3.35 20.76
C SER A 64 -14.27 -3.98 19.57
N GLY A 65 -14.35 -5.31 19.47
CA GLY A 65 -13.73 -6.10 18.39
C GLY A 65 -12.41 -6.72 18.81
N GLU A 66 -11.72 -7.31 17.85
CA GLU A 66 -10.51 -8.10 18.09
C GLU A 66 -9.47 -7.82 17.01
N ILE A 67 -8.18 -7.87 17.40
CA ILE A 67 -7.04 -7.73 16.50
C ILE A 67 -6.08 -8.89 16.78
N PHE A 68 -6.07 -9.87 15.90
CA PHE A 68 -5.15 -11.00 15.99
C PHE A 68 -3.89 -10.71 15.17
N VAL A 69 -2.75 -11.01 15.77
CA VAL A 69 -1.47 -10.99 15.07
C VAL A 69 -0.78 -12.34 15.20
N ARG A 70 -0.14 -12.78 14.13
CA ARG A 70 0.69 -13.97 14.14
C ARG A 70 1.99 -13.66 14.87
N HIS A 71 2.11 -14.19 16.06
CA HIS A 71 3.24 -13.95 16.96
C HIS A 71 4.12 -15.19 17.08
N GLN A 72 5.44 -14.99 16.92
CA GLN A 72 6.42 -16.05 17.15
C GLN A 72 6.51 -16.36 18.64
N ILE A 73 6.26 -17.60 19.00
CA ILE A 73 6.45 -18.06 20.38
C ILE A 73 7.93 -18.27 20.60
N VAL A 74 8.55 -17.40 21.40
CA VAL A 74 9.88 -17.65 21.92
C VAL A 74 9.74 -18.62 23.10
N PRO A 75 10.24 -19.87 23.01
CA PRO A 75 10.15 -20.79 24.13
C PRO A 75 10.85 -20.17 25.34
N LYS A 76 10.19 -20.21 26.50
CA LYS A 76 10.82 -19.81 27.75
C LYS A 76 12.05 -20.70 27.97
N LYS A 77 13.26 -20.11 27.92
CA LYS A 77 14.48 -20.85 28.29
C LYS A 77 14.30 -21.44 29.67
N ASN A 78 14.06 -22.73 29.74
CA ASN A 78 14.10 -23.45 30.99
C ASN A 78 15.54 -23.45 31.46
N LYS A 79 15.82 -22.76 32.58
CA LYS A 79 17.16 -22.64 33.21
C LYS A 79 17.81 -23.96 33.61
N LYS A 80 17.15 -25.11 33.40
CA LYS A 80 17.58 -26.42 33.91
C LYS A 80 18.15 -27.40 32.88
N ASN A 81 18.03 -27.18 31.58
CA ASN A 81 18.58 -28.12 30.59
C ASN A 81 19.63 -27.42 29.69
N LYS A 82 20.90 -27.70 29.98
CA LYS A 82 22.08 -27.24 29.25
C LYS A 82 22.48 -28.15 28.08
N GLU A 83 21.71 -29.19 27.78
CA GLU A 83 22.06 -30.16 26.73
C GLU A 83 20.89 -30.33 25.77
N ASN A 84 21.17 -30.14 24.48
CA ASN A 84 20.35 -30.20 23.27
C ASN A 84 19.83 -28.85 22.77
N GLU A 85 20.72 -28.08 22.15
CA GLU A 85 20.36 -27.09 21.13
C GLU A 85 19.99 -27.82 19.81
N ASN A 86 18.86 -28.50 19.79
CA ASN A 86 18.20 -28.86 18.55
C ASN A 86 17.24 -27.71 18.20
N ILE A 87 17.41 -27.19 17.01
CA ILE A 87 16.60 -26.19 16.35
C ILE A 87 15.12 -26.50 16.63
N THR A 88 14.53 -25.75 17.57
CA THR A 88 13.08 -25.81 17.79
C THR A 88 12.42 -25.13 16.61
N GLU A 89 11.58 -25.86 15.88
CA GLU A 89 10.69 -25.29 14.85
C GLU A 89 10.06 -23.99 15.41
N GLU A 90 10.16 -22.92 14.63
CA GLU A 90 9.54 -21.64 14.98
C GLU A 90 8.03 -21.85 15.05
N THR A 91 7.50 -21.95 16.26
CA THR A 91 6.07 -22.05 16.49
C THR A 91 5.44 -20.66 16.47
N PHE A 92 4.43 -20.48 15.63
CA PHE A 92 3.65 -19.26 15.55
C PHE A 92 2.25 -19.48 16.10
N GLU A 93 1.73 -18.51 16.81
CA GLU A 93 0.38 -18.52 17.34
C GLU A 93 -0.32 -17.19 17.01
N ASN A 94 -1.60 -17.26 16.64
CA ASN A 94 -2.45 -16.08 16.49
C ASN A 94 -2.92 -15.60 17.86
N LYS A 95 -2.49 -14.40 18.25
CA LYS A 95 -2.87 -13.80 19.55
C LYS A 95 -3.60 -12.49 19.36
N ASN A 96 -4.67 -12.32 20.12
CA ASN A 96 -5.35 -11.04 20.20
C ASN A 96 -4.48 -10.04 20.96
N ILE A 97 -4.03 -8.98 20.27
CA ILE A 97 -3.16 -7.96 20.90
C ILE A 97 -3.84 -7.19 22.00
N LEU A 98 -5.17 -7.16 22.04
CA LEU A 98 -5.96 -6.48 23.06
C LEU A 98 -5.83 -7.16 24.43
N GLU A 99 -5.51 -8.46 24.45
CA GLU A 99 -5.28 -9.24 25.66
C GLU A 99 -3.84 -9.15 26.19
N PHE A 100 -2.94 -8.50 25.43
CA PHE A 100 -1.54 -8.40 25.80
C PHE A 100 -1.35 -7.60 27.09
N LYS A 101 -0.69 -8.21 28.07
CA LYS A 101 -0.16 -7.50 29.22
C LYS A 101 0.97 -6.55 28.78
N LEU A 102 1.27 -5.54 29.58
CA LEU A 102 2.24 -4.48 29.24
C LEU A 102 3.59 -5.01 28.71
N ALA A 103 4.11 -6.09 29.27
CA ALA A 103 5.36 -6.69 28.82
C ALA A 103 5.25 -7.30 27.41
N GLN A 104 4.13 -7.97 27.10
CA GLN A 104 3.84 -8.55 25.78
C GLN A 104 3.62 -7.45 24.74
N LEU A 105 2.87 -6.40 25.11
CA LEU A 105 2.63 -5.25 24.26
C LEU A 105 3.95 -4.53 23.90
N ARG A 106 4.87 -4.38 24.87
CA ARG A 106 6.20 -3.84 24.59
C ARG A 106 6.99 -4.71 23.60
N GLN A 107 6.90 -6.04 23.70
CA GLN A 107 7.55 -6.95 22.74
C GLN A 107 6.91 -6.87 21.36
N TYR A 108 5.58 -6.80 21.28
CA TYR A 108 4.86 -6.59 20.03
C TYR A 108 5.30 -5.28 19.34
N ARG A 109 5.32 -4.16 20.08
CA ARG A 109 5.75 -2.85 19.56
C ARG A 109 7.21 -2.81 19.12
N LYS A 110 8.10 -3.63 19.70
CA LYS A 110 9.48 -3.79 19.20
C LYS A 110 9.52 -4.44 17.81
N LYS A 111 8.54 -5.29 17.49
CA LYS A 111 8.40 -5.99 16.21
C LYS A 111 7.47 -5.25 15.22
N THR A 112 6.97 -4.10 15.61
CA THR A 112 6.13 -3.23 14.79
C THR A 112 6.80 -1.87 14.66
N GLY A 113 7.37 -1.58 13.50
CA GLY A 113 7.92 -0.25 13.19
C GLY A 113 6.80 0.71 12.84
N MET A 114 6.99 1.99 13.13
CA MET A 114 6.02 3.03 12.77
C MET A 114 6.72 4.24 12.15
N ILE A 115 6.24 4.67 11.01
CA ILE A 115 6.63 5.88 10.30
C ILE A 115 5.48 6.87 10.44
N PHE A 116 5.74 8.03 11.00
CA PHE A 116 4.74 9.07 11.27
C PHE A 116 4.73 10.12 10.16
N GLN A 117 3.60 10.76 9.97
CA GLN A 117 3.38 11.82 8.97
C GLN A 117 4.40 12.98 9.10
N HIS A 118 4.74 13.39 10.30
CA HIS A 118 5.65 14.51 10.59
C HIS A 118 7.05 14.07 10.99
N PHE A 119 7.53 12.89 10.51
CA PHE A 119 8.85 12.31 10.81
C PHE A 119 9.09 12.00 12.29
N ASN A 120 8.69 12.88 13.21
CA ASN A 120 8.85 12.79 14.67
C ASN A 120 10.29 12.45 15.08
N LEU A 121 11.28 13.11 14.44
CA LEU A 121 12.68 12.95 14.81
C LEU A 121 12.98 13.69 16.11
N LEU A 122 13.92 13.14 16.89
CA LEU A 122 14.41 13.74 18.10
C LEU A 122 15.42 14.85 17.72
N ASN A 123 15.05 16.10 17.90
CA ASN A 123 15.90 17.24 17.53
C ASN A 123 17.17 17.33 18.38
N SER A 124 17.16 16.77 19.60
CA SER A 124 18.31 16.70 20.50
C SER A 124 19.32 15.62 20.14
N ARG A 125 19.06 14.83 19.08
CA ARG A 125 19.93 13.75 18.62
C ARG A 125 20.24 13.92 17.14
N ASP A 126 21.46 13.55 16.77
CA ASP A 126 21.86 13.43 15.37
C ASP A 126 21.14 12.27 14.67
N VAL A 127 21.42 12.04 13.40
CA VAL A 127 20.86 10.96 12.58
C VAL A 127 21.15 9.59 13.20
N ALA A 128 22.39 9.34 13.60
CA ALA A 128 22.77 8.07 14.23
C ALA A 128 22.02 7.85 15.55
N GLY A 129 21.93 8.87 16.39
CA GLY A 129 21.20 8.82 17.66
C GLY A 129 19.70 8.61 17.49
N ASN A 130 19.08 9.16 16.43
CA ASN A 130 17.69 8.89 16.11
C ASN A 130 17.45 7.41 15.74
N VAL A 131 18.33 6.83 14.92
CA VAL A 131 18.24 5.41 14.52
C VAL A 131 18.60 4.48 15.68
N ALA A 132 19.55 4.86 16.54
CA ALA A 132 19.97 4.09 17.71
C ALA A 132 18.90 4.02 18.81
N PHE A 133 18.06 5.05 18.92
CA PHE A 133 17.12 5.20 20.05
C PHE A 133 16.23 3.96 20.33
N PRO A 134 15.57 3.32 19.32
CA PRO A 134 14.79 2.10 19.56
C PRO A 134 15.65 0.93 20.06
N LEU A 135 16.90 0.85 19.64
CA LEU A 135 17.84 -0.22 20.05
C LEU A 135 18.30 -0.04 21.49
N GLU A 136 18.58 1.23 21.89
CA GLU A 136 18.93 1.60 23.26
C GLU A 136 17.80 1.19 24.24
N ILE A 137 16.55 1.57 23.92
CA ILE A 137 15.37 1.20 24.71
C ILE A 137 15.18 -0.33 24.75
N SER A 138 15.58 -1.01 23.67
CA SER A 138 15.49 -2.46 23.59
C SER A 138 16.59 -3.20 24.33
N GLY A 139 17.59 -2.47 24.86
CA GLY A 139 18.68 -3.02 25.67
C GLY A 139 19.80 -3.68 24.85
N TRP A 140 20.01 -3.25 23.59
CA TRP A 140 21.12 -3.72 22.76
C TRP A 140 22.48 -3.26 23.30
N LYS A 141 23.52 -4.04 23.05
CA LYS A 141 24.89 -3.64 23.41
C LYS A 141 25.37 -2.52 22.49
N LYS A 142 26.11 -1.54 23.02
CA LYS A 142 26.61 -0.37 22.27
C LYS A 142 27.31 -0.74 20.95
N LYS A 143 28.14 -1.80 20.95
CA LYS A 143 28.84 -2.27 19.74
C LYS A 143 27.87 -2.75 18.65
N ASP A 144 26.82 -3.47 19.05
CA ASP A 144 25.84 -4.00 18.11
C ASP A 144 24.92 -2.87 17.58
N ILE A 145 24.61 -1.87 18.42
CA ILE A 145 23.88 -0.67 18.03
C ILE A 145 24.66 0.07 16.92
N ALA A 146 25.95 0.35 17.13
CA ALA A 146 26.75 1.09 16.15
C ALA A 146 26.76 0.38 14.78
N LYS A 147 27.00 -0.93 14.78
CA LYS A 147 26.95 -1.72 13.54
C LYS A 147 25.59 -1.66 12.86
N ARG A 148 24.52 -1.85 13.64
CA ARG A 148 23.14 -1.84 13.10
C ARG A 148 22.73 -0.47 12.56
N VAL A 149 23.14 0.61 13.20
CA VAL A 149 22.91 1.98 12.73
C VAL A 149 23.58 2.20 11.38
N ASP A 150 24.85 1.80 11.23
CA ASP A 150 25.58 1.96 9.98
C ASP A 150 24.93 1.16 8.84
N GLU A 151 24.54 -0.09 9.08
CA GLU A 151 23.80 -0.93 8.13
C GLU A 151 22.49 -0.25 7.66
N LEU A 152 21.72 0.32 8.59
CA LEU A 152 20.46 0.97 8.27
C LEU A 152 20.64 2.28 7.53
N LEU A 153 21.65 3.08 7.91
CA LEU A 153 21.96 4.32 7.21
C LEU A 153 22.48 4.06 5.79
N GLU A 154 23.21 2.98 5.57
CA GLU A 154 23.58 2.55 4.22
C GLU A 154 22.35 2.17 3.38
N ILE A 155 21.41 1.39 3.93
CA ILE A 155 20.15 0.98 3.25
C ILE A 155 19.34 2.21 2.82
N VAL A 156 19.25 3.24 3.65
CA VAL A 156 18.51 4.46 3.32
C VAL A 156 19.35 5.52 2.58
N GLY A 157 20.64 5.24 2.31
CA GLY A 157 21.55 6.15 1.59
C GLY A 157 21.89 7.43 2.35
N LEU A 158 22.10 7.34 3.66
CA LEU A 158 22.42 8.49 4.52
C LEU A 158 23.62 8.26 5.45
N LEU A 159 24.52 7.35 5.09
CA LEU A 159 25.71 7.08 5.91
C LEU A 159 26.62 8.31 6.06
N ASP A 160 26.72 9.12 5.02
CA ASP A 160 27.46 10.40 5.00
C ASP A 160 26.86 11.49 5.91
N LYS A 161 25.58 11.35 6.26
CA LYS A 161 24.83 12.27 7.14
C LYS A 161 24.71 11.78 8.59
N LYS A 162 25.44 10.73 8.95
CA LYS A 162 25.35 10.05 10.26
C LYS A 162 25.38 11.02 11.45
N ASN A 163 26.21 12.05 11.40
CA ASN A 163 26.42 13.04 12.47
C ASN A 163 25.63 14.35 12.26
N SER A 164 24.78 14.42 11.23
CA SER A 164 23.93 15.61 10.98
C SER A 164 22.74 15.60 11.93
N TYR A 165 22.25 16.79 12.30
CA TYR A 165 21.04 16.95 13.08
C TYR A 165 19.80 17.10 12.18
N PRO A 166 18.59 16.79 12.67
CA PRO A 166 17.36 16.86 11.87
C PRO A 166 17.12 18.21 11.17
N GLU A 167 17.51 19.31 11.79
CA GLU A 167 17.39 20.67 11.21
C GLU A 167 18.23 20.88 9.95
N GLN A 168 19.31 20.11 9.79
CA GLN A 168 20.25 20.18 8.65
C GLN A 168 19.81 19.28 7.48
N LEU A 169 18.68 18.58 7.60
CA LEU A 169 18.19 17.61 6.63
C LEU A 169 17.01 18.14 5.81
N SER A 170 16.97 17.79 4.53
CA SER A 170 15.77 17.96 3.70
C SER A 170 14.62 17.08 4.18
N GLY A 171 13.38 17.36 3.75
CA GLY A 171 12.20 16.56 4.09
C GLY A 171 12.37 15.08 3.72
N GLY A 172 12.87 14.80 2.52
CA GLY A 172 13.15 13.43 2.08
C GLY A 172 14.23 12.72 2.90
N GLN A 173 15.27 13.45 3.31
CA GLN A 173 16.30 12.91 4.21
C GLN A 173 15.74 12.62 5.60
N LYS A 174 14.93 13.51 6.17
CA LYS A 174 14.21 13.26 7.43
C LYS A 174 13.33 12.00 7.35
N GLN A 175 12.64 11.81 6.24
CA GLN A 175 11.83 10.63 6.01
C GLN A 175 12.66 9.35 5.95
N ARG A 176 13.81 9.37 5.26
CA ARG A 176 14.74 8.24 5.22
C ARG A 176 15.28 7.89 6.62
N VAL A 177 15.58 8.89 7.46
CA VAL A 177 15.96 8.65 8.87
C VAL A 177 14.81 8.04 9.66
N ALA A 178 13.57 8.51 9.47
CA ALA A 178 12.39 7.93 10.13
C ALA A 178 12.17 6.46 9.72
N ILE A 179 12.39 6.12 8.44
CA ILE A 179 12.35 4.74 7.95
C ILE A 179 13.45 3.90 8.61
N ALA A 180 14.70 4.36 8.62
CA ALA A 180 15.82 3.65 9.25
C ALA A 180 15.54 3.39 10.74
N ARG A 181 15.02 4.38 11.47
CA ARG A 181 14.60 4.26 12.86
C ARG A 181 13.50 3.21 13.05
N ALA A 182 12.49 3.20 12.17
CA ALA A 182 11.40 2.23 12.24
C ALA A 182 11.87 0.78 12.00
N LEU A 183 12.95 0.60 11.21
CA LEU A 183 13.57 -0.69 10.90
C LEU A 183 14.54 -1.19 11.97
N ALA A 184 14.90 -0.36 12.95
CA ALA A 184 16.00 -0.62 13.88
C ALA A 184 15.89 -2.00 14.57
N ASN A 185 14.76 -2.35 15.10
CA ASN A 185 14.50 -3.59 15.84
C ASN A 185 14.14 -4.82 14.99
N ASN A 186 14.42 -4.82 13.69
CA ASN A 186 14.00 -5.88 12.75
C ASN A 186 12.49 -6.17 12.88
N PRO A 187 11.62 -5.21 12.53
CA PRO A 187 10.18 -5.38 12.65
C PRO A 187 9.67 -6.41 11.64
N GLN A 188 8.55 -7.07 11.99
CA GLN A 188 7.78 -7.91 11.06
C GLN A 188 6.71 -7.08 10.33
N ILE A 189 6.26 -6.00 10.97
CA ILE A 189 5.23 -5.10 10.47
C ILE A 189 5.81 -3.68 10.45
N LEU A 190 5.59 -2.97 9.35
CA LEU A 190 5.91 -1.55 9.22
C LEU A 190 4.62 -0.78 8.96
N LEU A 191 4.20 0.03 9.89
CA LEU A 191 3.05 0.91 9.80
C LEU A 191 3.51 2.27 9.27
N SER A 192 2.86 2.79 8.22
CA SER A 192 3.19 4.06 7.59
C SER A 192 1.96 4.96 7.56
N ASP A 193 1.95 6.00 8.38
CA ASP A 193 0.87 6.98 8.46
C ASP A 193 1.22 8.20 7.59
N GLU A 194 0.64 8.29 6.38
CA GLU A 194 0.80 9.37 5.41
C GLU A 194 2.26 9.84 5.19
N ALA A 195 3.20 8.90 5.17
CA ALA A 195 4.64 9.17 5.18
C ALA A 195 5.17 9.96 3.97
N THR A 196 4.36 10.20 2.95
CA THR A 196 4.77 10.91 1.71
C THR A 196 4.00 12.20 1.47
N SER A 197 3.01 12.55 2.30
CA SER A 197 2.09 13.69 2.07
C SER A 197 2.78 15.06 2.08
N ALA A 198 3.93 15.16 2.74
CA ALA A 198 4.69 16.42 2.87
C ALA A 198 5.93 16.50 1.92
N LEU A 199 6.03 15.58 0.94
CA LEU A 199 7.17 15.48 0.05
C LEU A 199 6.80 15.85 -1.38
N ASP A 200 7.78 16.34 -2.13
CA ASP A 200 7.62 16.55 -3.57
C ASP A 200 7.50 15.21 -4.33
N PRO A 201 6.96 15.21 -5.58
CA PRO A 201 6.69 13.96 -6.31
C PRO A 201 7.95 13.12 -6.57
N ARG A 202 9.11 13.72 -6.82
CA ARG A 202 10.37 12.98 -7.06
C ARG A 202 10.85 12.30 -5.80
N THR A 203 10.83 13.00 -4.69
CA THR A 203 11.19 12.47 -3.37
C THR A 203 10.20 11.39 -2.95
N THR A 204 8.90 11.59 -3.15
CA THR A 204 7.86 10.57 -2.91
C THR A 204 8.18 9.28 -3.65
N ASN A 205 8.42 9.33 -4.97
CA ASN A 205 8.78 8.16 -5.75
C ASN A 205 10.01 7.43 -5.19
N SER A 206 11.05 8.17 -4.84
CA SER A 206 12.27 7.62 -4.25
C SER A 206 12.02 6.91 -2.90
N ILE A 207 11.13 7.43 -2.07
CA ILE A 207 10.72 6.80 -0.80
C ILE A 207 9.89 5.54 -1.05
N LEU A 208 8.98 5.57 -2.03
CA LEU A 208 8.16 4.42 -2.38
C LEU A 208 9.00 3.25 -2.91
N GLU A 209 9.98 3.52 -3.78
CA GLU A 209 10.93 2.49 -4.23
C GLU A 209 11.75 1.93 -3.07
N LEU A 210 12.24 2.79 -2.16
CA LEU A 210 12.93 2.34 -0.95
C LEU A 210 12.05 1.40 -0.10
N LEU A 211 10.76 1.69 0.07
CA LEU A 211 9.84 0.81 0.82
C LEU A 211 9.63 -0.53 0.12
N LYS A 212 9.53 -0.57 -1.22
CA LYS A 212 9.49 -1.81 -2.00
C LYS A 212 10.75 -2.66 -1.80
N ASP A 213 11.92 -2.03 -1.88
CA ASP A 213 13.20 -2.71 -1.70
C ASP A 213 13.33 -3.28 -0.29
N ILE A 214 12.89 -2.55 0.73
CA ILE A 214 12.84 -2.99 2.12
C ILE A 214 11.89 -4.20 2.26
N ASN A 215 10.67 -4.11 1.71
CA ASN A 215 9.71 -5.22 1.74
C ASN A 215 10.31 -6.46 1.09
N LYS A 216 10.85 -6.34 -0.13
CA LYS A 216 11.45 -7.44 -0.89
C LYS A 216 12.68 -8.04 -0.19
N LYS A 217 13.56 -7.19 0.36
CA LYS A 217 14.82 -7.61 0.98
C LYS A 217 14.62 -8.31 2.33
N PHE A 218 13.68 -7.82 3.13
CA PHE A 218 13.49 -8.29 4.51
C PHE A 218 12.21 -9.09 4.73
N GLY A 219 11.33 -9.20 3.74
CA GLY A 219 10.04 -9.89 3.88
C GLY A 219 9.09 -9.22 4.89
N ILE A 220 9.25 -7.91 5.12
CA ILE A 220 8.46 -7.13 6.09
C ILE A 220 7.10 -6.83 5.48
N THR A 221 6.02 -7.05 6.23
CA THR A 221 4.68 -6.59 5.84
C THR A 221 4.56 -5.09 6.08
N ILE A 222 4.16 -4.33 5.06
CA ILE A 222 4.01 -2.87 5.15
C ILE A 222 2.53 -2.52 5.06
N ILE A 223 2.03 -1.75 6.04
CA ILE A 223 0.67 -1.18 5.99
C ILE A 223 0.81 0.31 5.81
N LEU A 224 0.29 0.81 4.69
CA LEU A 224 0.51 2.16 4.24
C LEU A 224 -0.82 2.92 4.17
N ILE A 225 -0.92 4.02 4.91
CA ILE A 225 -2.05 4.94 4.81
C ILE A 225 -1.71 6.07 3.86
N THR A 226 -2.64 6.38 2.97
CA THR A 226 -2.54 7.52 2.06
C THR A 226 -3.92 7.96 1.57
N HIS A 227 -4.02 9.20 1.14
CA HIS A 227 -5.15 9.70 0.34
C HIS A 227 -4.80 9.80 -1.16
N GLN A 228 -3.57 9.40 -1.55
CA GLN A 228 -3.07 9.48 -2.92
C GLN A 228 -3.17 8.11 -3.59
N MET A 229 -4.07 7.98 -4.57
CA MET A 229 -4.27 6.74 -5.32
C MET A 229 -3.01 6.30 -6.07
N GLU A 230 -2.19 7.24 -6.55
CA GLU A 230 -0.91 6.94 -7.21
C GLU A 230 0.06 6.18 -6.31
N VAL A 231 0.09 6.49 -5.01
CA VAL A 231 0.92 5.77 -4.03
C VAL A 231 0.48 4.31 -3.94
N ILE A 232 -0.83 4.07 -3.81
CA ILE A 232 -1.41 2.72 -3.79
C ILE A 232 -1.02 1.96 -5.05
N ARG A 233 -1.27 2.57 -6.22
CA ARG A 233 -0.95 1.99 -7.53
C ARG A 233 0.51 1.56 -7.67
N LYS A 234 1.43 2.42 -7.21
CA LYS A 234 2.87 2.19 -7.39
C LYS A 234 3.45 1.08 -6.52
N VAL A 235 2.97 0.92 -5.29
CA VAL A 235 3.66 0.07 -4.32
C VAL A 235 2.81 -1.02 -3.68
N CYS A 236 1.48 -0.85 -3.59
CA CYS A 236 0.65 -1.82 -2.88
C CYS A 236 0.23 -2.98 -3.79
N ASN A 237 0.27 -4.20 -3.27
CA ASN A 237 -0.29 -5.37 -3.94
C ASN A 237 -1.76 -5.60 -3.60
N LYS A 238 -2.19 -5.17 -2.40
CA LYS A 238 -3.59 -5.16 -1.97
C LYS A 238 -3.93 -3.83 -1.35
N ALA A 239 -5.19 -3.45 -1.41
CA ALA A 239 -5.66 -2.23 -0.80
C ALA A 239 -7.10 -2.34 -0.29
N THR A 240 -7.44 -1.43 0.61
CA THR A 240 -8.80 -1.17 1.05
C THR A 240 -9.11 0.32 0.96
N ILE A 241 -10.35 0.63 0.60
CA ILE A 241 -10.88 1.99 0.58
C ILE A 241 -11.82 2.16 1.75
N MET A 242 -11.55 3.17 2.57
CA MET A 242 -12.35 3.51 3.74
C MET A 242 -13.14 4.80 3.53
N SER A 243 -14.37 4.80 4.02
CA SER A 243 -15.21 5.99 4.14
C SER A 243 -16.03 5.90 5.42
N GLU A 244 -16.13 7.01 6.15
CA GLU A 244 -16.96 7.12 7.38
C GLU A 244 -16.73 5.97 8.38
N GLY A 245 -15.47 5.59 8.58
CA GLY A 245 -15.07 4.53 9.50
C GLY A 245 -15.27 3.10 8.98
N LYS A 246 -15.78 2.89 7.77
CA LYS A 246 -16.09 1.58 7.17
C LYS A 246 -15.16 1.25 6.01
N ILE A 247 -14.95 -0.02 5.76
CA ILE A 247 -14.39 -0.50 4.51
C ILE A 247 -15.52 -0.55 3.49
N ILE A 248 -15.35 0.15 2.37
CA ILE A 248 -16.32 0.18 1.28
C ILE A 248 -15.87 -0.68 0.09
N GLU A 249 -14.56 -0.88 -0.05
CA GLU A 249 -13.99 -1.76 -1.07
C GLU A 249 -12.65 -2.32 -0.62
N GLU A 250 -12.38 -3.59 -0.94
CA GLU A 250 -11.14 -4.29 -0.61
C GLU A 250 -10.80 -5.28 -1.72
N GLY A 251 -9.50 -5.44 -2.02
CA GLY A 251 -9.06 -6.42 -3.00
C GLY A 251 -7.59 -6.25 -3.42
N GLU A 252 -7.21 -6.99 -4.44
CA GLU A 252 -5.95 -6.75 -5.12
C GLU A 252 -5.97 -5.36 -5.75
N THR A 253 -4.86 -4.64 -5.64
CA THR A 253 -4.78 -3.26 -6.15
C THR A 253 -5.18 -3.19 -7.62
N LYS A 254 -4.72 -4.13 -8.46
CA LYS A 254 -5.07 -4.18 -9.88
C LYS A 254 -6.58 -4.24 -10.12
N GLU A 255 -7.32 -5.00 -9.31
CA GLU A 255 -8.78 -5.14 -9.46
C GLU A 255 -9.51 -3.86 -9.08
N ILE A 256 -9.08 -3.19 -8.02
CA ILE A 256 -9.65 -1.90 -7.62
C ILE A 256 -9.44 -0.84 -8.72
N PHE A 257 -8.30 -0.90 -9.44
CA PHE A 257 -8.01 0.02 -10.53
C PHE A 257 -8.73 -0.30 -11.83
N LEU A 258 -8.81 -1.58 -12.20
CA LEU A 258 -9.44 -2.00 -13.46
C LEU A 258 -10.96 -2.03 -13.35
N ASN A 259 -11.49 -2.48 -12.21
CA ASN A 259 -12.90 -2.73 -11.99
C ASN A 259 -13.38 -2.14 -10.65
N PRO A 260 -13.27 -0.79 -10.44
CA PRO A 260 -13.73 -0.17 -9.21
C PRO A 260 -15.23 -0.36 -9.04
N LYS A 261 -15.65 -0.90 -7.89
CA LYS A 261 -17.04 -1.23 -7.61
C LYS A 261 -17.78 -0.08 -6.92
N SER A 262 -17.14 0.52 -5.90
CA SER A 262 -17.72 1.63 -5.15
C SER A 262 -17.58 2.95 -5.92
N ASP A 263 -18.52 3.87 -5.71
CA ASP A 263 -18.49 5.18 -6.37
C ASP A 263 -17.24 5.98 -5.96
N LEU A 264 -16.83 5.87 -4.70
CA LEU A 264 -15.59 6.51 -4.23
C LEU A 264 -14.33 5.91 -4.89
N ALA A 265 -14.30 4.59 -5.14
CA ALA A 265 -13.20 3.98 -5.88
C ALA A 265 -13.15 4.49 -7.33
N LYS A 266 -14.32 4.60 -7.99
CA LYS A 266 -14.42 5.16 -9.34
C LYS A 266 -13.92 6.60 -9.37
N GLU A 267 -14.32 7.42 -8.39
CA GLU A 267 -13.87 8.81 -8.24
C GLU A 267 -12.35 8.87 -8.07
N PHE A 268 -11.77 8.04 -7.20
CA PHE A 268 -10.33 8.01 -6.97
C PHE A 268 -9.56 7.58 -8.21
N VAL A 269 -10.04 6.58 -8.94
CA VAL A 269 -9.42 6.12 -10.20
C VAL A 269 -9.53 7.18 -11.29
N ALA A 270 -10.67 7.86 -11.41
CA ALA A 270 -10.88 8.94 -12.38
C ALA A 270 -10.01 10.18 -12.11
N ASN A 271 -9.71 10.46 -10.83
CA ASN A 271 -8.89 11.60 -10.41
C ASN A 271 -7.38 11.33 -10.43
N ILE A 272 -6.94 10.16 -10.87
CA ILE A 272 -5.50 9.95 -11.10
C ILE A 272 -5.09 10.89 -12.21
N PRO A 273 -4.08 11.75 -12.00
CA PRO A 273 -3.54 12.55 -13.09
C PRO A 273 -3.00 11.60 -14.17
N HIS A 274 -3.79 11.33 -15.15
CA HIS A 274 -3.29 10.89 -16.44
C HIS A 274 -2.73 12.16 -17.07
N ASP A 275 -1.43 12.25 -17.24
CA ASP A 275 -0.85 13.33 -18.01
C ASP A 275 -1.64 13.39 -19.32
N GLU A 276 -2.55 14.41 -19.42
CA GLU A 276 -3.31 14.80 -20.59
C GLU A 276 -4.54 14.01 -21.04
N PHE A 277 -5.32 13.33 -20.17
CA PHE A 277 -6.61 12.80 -20.63
C PHE A 277 -7.78 13.78 -20.45
N ARG A 278 -8.29 14.27 -21.60
CA ARG A 278 -9.63 14.84 -21.71
C ARG A 278 -10.67 13.75 -21.39
N SER A 279 -11.82 14.15 -20.86
CA SER A 279 -12.91 13.19 -20.59
C SER A 279 -13.28 12.40 -21.84
N ASP A 280 -13.61 11.11 -21.69
CA ASP A 280 -14.05 10.26 -22.82
C ASP A 280 -15.10 10.97 -23.67
N GLU A 281 -16.03 11.74 -23.03
CA GLU A 281 -17.04 12.56 -23.72
C GLU A 281 -16.46 13.68 -24.58
N GLU A 282 -15.37 14.33 -24.18
CA GLU A 282 -14.73 15.38 -24.99
C GLU A 282 -14.00 14.81 -26.19
N LEU A 283 -13.43 13.61 -26.07
CA LEU A 283 -12.76 12.90 -27.17
C LEU A 283 -13.78 12.42 -28.19
N LEU A 284 -14.92 11.87 -27.75
CA LEU A 284 -16.02 11.41 -28.60
C LEU A 284 -16.75 12.53 -29.32
N LYS A 285 -16.88 13.73 -28.72
CA LYS A 285 -17.49 14.90 -29.39
C LYS A 285 -16.73 15.36 -30.65
N ARG A 286 -15.49 14.93 -30.87
CA ARG A 286 -14.70 15.21 -32.07
C ARG A 286 -14.95 14.20 -33.19
N SER A 287 -15.45 13.02 -32.86
CA SER A 287 -15.85 12.02 -33.85
C SER A 287 -17.20 12.43 -34.43
N LYS A 288 -17.20 12.94 -35.63
CA LYS A 288 -18.42 13.38 -36.38
C LYS A 288 -18.85 12.36 -37.43
N ASN A 289 -18.25 11.17 -37.48
CA ASN A 289 -18.56 10.19 -38.49
C ASN A 289 -19.64 9.21 -38.07
N THR A 290 -20.60 8.97 -38.94
CA THR A 290 -21.77 8.09 -38.70
C THR A 290 -21.48 6.60 -38.88
N GLU A 291 -20.29 6.24 -39.36
CA GLU A 291 -19.87 4.84 -39.58
C GLU A 291 -18.59 4.54 -38.78
N THR A 292 -18.69 4.65 -37.47
CA THR A 292 -17.57 4.36 -36.57
C THR A 292 -18.04 3.56 -35.37
N LEU A 293 -17.16 2.66 -34.86
CA LEU A 293 -17.33 1.93 -33.63
C LEU A 293 -16.32 2.46 -32.62
N ALA A 294 -16.82 3.16 -31.58
CA ALA A 294 -15.99 3.65 -30.49
C ALA A 294 -15.97 2.64 -29.34
N LEU A 295 -14.75 2.27 -28.90
CA LEU A 295 -14.53 1.24 -27.89
C LEU A 295 -13.56 1.73 -26.84
N LYS A 296 -13.87 1.42 -25.59
CA LYS A 296 -12.94 1.47 -24.48
C LYS A 296 -12.49 0.05 -24.15
N LEU A 297 -11.19 -0.22 -24.32
CA LEU A 297 -10.59 -1.54 -24.11
C LEU A 297 -9.78 -1.53 -22.82
N LYS A 298 -9.98 -2.54 -21.98
CA LYS A 298 -9.11 -2.81 -20.83
C LYS A 298 -8.20 -3.99 -21.17
N LEU A 299 -6.91 -3.76 -21.11
CA LEU A 299 -5.89 -4.71 -21.58
C LEU A 299 -5.11 -5.25 -20.37
N THR A 300 -4.97 -6.55 -20.31
CA THR A 300 -4.07 -7.24 -19.39
C THR A 300 -2.62 -7.17 -19.88
N GLU A 301 -1.64 -7.56 -19.06
CA GLU A 301 -0.22 -7.56 -19.40
C GLU A 301 0.09 -8.33 -20.70
N ASP A 302 -0.49 -9.51 -20.88
CA ASP A 302 -0.33 -10.32 -22.10
C ASP A 302 -0.87 -9.62 -23.34
N GLN A 303 -1.99 -8.90 -23.19
CA GLN A 303 -2.63 -8.18 -24.29
C GLN A 303 -1.90 -6.88 -24.63
N VAL A 304 -1.32 -6.20 -23.63
CA VAL A 304 -0.50 -4.99 -23.85
C VAL A 304 0.78 -5.33 -24.62
N ASN A 305 1.41 -6.45 -24.29
CA ASN A 305 2.64 -6.91 -24.95
C ASN A 305 2.40 -7.48 -26.36
N ARG A 306 1.14 -7.69 -26.74
CA ARG A 306 0.73 -8.16 -28.06
C ARG A 306 0.40 -6.97 -28.95
N ALA A 307 0.73 -7.04 -30.23
CA ALA A 307 0.42 -5.99 -31.21
C ALA A 307 -1.08 -5.95 -31.55
N PHE A 308 -1.92 -5.84 -30.52
CA PHE A 308 -3.36 -6.08 -30.57
C PHE A 308 -4.11 -5.17 -31.55
N VAL A 309 -3.82 -3.87 -31.54
CA VAL A 309 -4.41 -2.91 -32.50
C VAL A 309 -4.04 -3.28 -33.93
N THR A 310 -2.77 -3.67 -34.17
CA THR A 310 -2.31 -4.09 -35.47
C THR A 310 -2.99 -5.38 -35.96
N GLU A 311 -3.32 -6.30 -35.04
CA GLU A 311 -4.05 -7.52 -35.39
C GLU A 311 -5.47 -7.24 -35.83
N ILE A 312 -6.18 -6.30 -35.19
CA ILE A 312 -7.52 -5.86 -35.60
C ILE A 312 -7.44 -5.27 -37.01
N ILE A 313 -6.51 -4.32 -37.21
CA ILE A 313 -6.34 -3.65 -38.52
C ILE A 313 -6.12 -4.69 -39.64
N LYS A 314 -5.18 -5.63 -39.44
CA LYS A 314 -4.85 -6.63 -40.47
C LYS A 314 -5.93 -7.66 -40.69
N LYS A 315 -6.68 -8.04 -39.67
CA LYS A 315 -7.68 -9.09 -39.75
C LYS A 315 -8.96 -8.61 -40.41
N PHE A 316 -9.38 -7.39 -40.11
CA PHE A 316 -10.66 -6.85 -40.53
C PHE A 316 -10.55 -5.79 -41.62
N ASP A 317 -9.31 -5.44 -42.04
CA ASP A 317 -9.00 -4.41 -43.01
C ASP A 317 -9.66 -3.05 -42.70
N VAL A 318 -9.49 -2.58 -41.46
CA VAL A 318 -10.11 -1.36 -40.95
C VAL A 318 -9.05 -0.34 -40.54
N GLU A 319 -9.44 0.93 -40.48
CA GLU A 319 -8.63 2.01 -39.91
C GLU A 319 -9.02 2.24 -38.47
N ILE A 320 -8.03 2.51 -37.61
CA ILE A 320 -8.24 2.75 -36.17
C ILE A 320 -7.59 4.08 -35.77
N ASN A 321 -8.39 4.96 -35.19
CA ASN A 321 -7.91 6.12 -34.46
C ASN A 321 -7.75 5.77 -32.98
N ILE A 322 -6.58 6.02 -32.41
CA ILE A 322 -6.37 5.98 -30.96
C ILE A 322 -6.74 7.38 -30.42
N LEU A 323 -7.88 7.47 -29.77
CA LEU A 323 -8.39 8.72 -29.21
C LEU A 323 -7.70 9.05 -27.89
N GLY A 324 -7.30 8.02 -27.15
CA GLY A 324 -6.61 8.13 -25.89
C GLY A 324 -6.29 6.76 -25.31
N GLY A 325 -5.57 6.74 -24.20
CA GLY A 325 -5.25 5.50 -23.51
C GLY A 325 -4.01 5.64 -22.65
N PHE A 326 -3.83 4.71 -21.77
CA PHE A 326 -2.60 4.60 -20.99
C PHE A 326 -2.19 3.14 -20.86
N ILE A 327 -0.88 2.94 -20.74
CA ILE A 327 -0.28 1.67 -20.36
C ILE A 327 0.55 1.96 -19.13
N ASP A 328 0.23 1.29 -18.02
CA ASP A 328 0.89 1.57 -16.77
C ASP A 328 1.22 0.29 -16.01
N LYS A 329 2.12 0.41 -15.02
CA LYS A 329 2.53 -0.68 -14.17
C LYS A 329 1.86 -0.56 -12.80
N VAL A 330 0.91 -1.45 -12.53
CA VAL A 330 0.21 -1.53 -11.24
C VAL A 330 0.75 -2.72 -10.47
N SER A 331 1.38 -2.50 -9.31
CA SER A 331 1.93 -3.57 -8.45
C SER A 331 2.78 -4.62 -9.20
N ASN A 332 3.63 -4.17 -10.15
CA ASN A 332 4.44 -4.99 -11.06
C ASN A 332 3.72 -5.68 -12.23
N ILE A 333 2.41 -5.47 -12.41
CA ILE A 333 1.64 -5.97 -13.54
C ILE A 333 1.39 -4.81 -14.51
N ILE A 334 1.61 -5.04 -15.79
CA ILE A 334 1.30 -4.05 -16.83
C ILE A 334 -0.20 -4.14 -17.12
N VAL A 335 -0.87 -2.99 -17.08
CA VAL A 335 -2.28 -2.85 -17.46
C VAL A 335 -2.42 -1.72 -18.47
N GLY A 336 -3.35 -1.85 -19.40
CA GLY A 336 -3.64 -0.84 -20.39
C GLY A 336 -5.11 -0.49 -20.41
N ASN A 337 -5.39 0.77 -20.73
CA ASN A 337 -6.73 1.23 -21.08
C ASN A 337 -6.60 2.03 -22.37
N LEU A 338 -7.34 1.63 -23.41
CA LEU A 338 -7.29 2.24 -24.73
C LEU A 338 -8.68 2.69 -25.13
N LEU A 339 -8.80 3.95 -25.54
CA LEU A 339 -9.97 4.50 -26.19
C LEU A 339 -9.67 4.56 -27.68
N ILE A 340 -10.38 3.77 -28.46
CA ILE A 340 -10.19 3.68 -29.91
C ILE A 340 -11.48 3.93 -30.66
N GLU A 341 -11.34 4.46 -31.85
CA GLU A 341 -12.41 4.61 -32.81
C GLU A 341 -12.03 3.82 -34.06
N ILE A 342 -12.89 2.89 -34.46
CA ILE A 342 -12.69 2.02 -35.61
C ILE A 342 -13.59 2.51 -36.74
N MET A 343 -13.01 2.83 -37.89
CA MET A 343 -13.75 3.18 -39.09
C MET A 343 -14.31 1.90 -39.71
N THR A 344 -15.61 1.64 -39.50
CA THR A 344 -16.21 0.36 -39.93
C THR A 344 -17.72 0.47 -40.05
N ASN A 345 -18.31 -0.40 -40.90
CA ASN A 345 -19.73 -0.57 -40.97
C ASN A 345 -20.23 -1.48 -39.81
N LYS A 346 -21.54 -1.57 -39.67
CA LYS A 346 -22.16 -2.31 -38.54
C LYS A 346 -21.82 -3.82 -38.56
N GLU A 347 -21.75 -4.45 -39.74
CA GLU A 347 -21.52 -5.89 -39.90
C GLU A 347 -20.11 -6.26 -39.47
N ILE A 348 -19.07 -5.58 -39.96
CA ILE A 348 -17.68 -5.77 -39.56
C ILE A 348 -17.50 -5.36 -38.08
N GLY A 349 -18.21 -4.34 -37.60
CA GLY A 349 -18.17 -3.95 -36.19
C GLY A 349 -18.64 -5.07 -35.24
N GLU A 350 -19.69 -5.79 -35.62
CA GLU A 350 -20.18 -6.94 -34.85
C GLU A 350 -19.16 -8.11 -34.86
N GLU A 351 -18.48 -8.34 -36.00
CA GLU A 351 -17.40 -9.34 -36.07
C GLU A 351 -16.21 -8.97 -35.19
N ILE A 352 -15.82 -7.69 -35.16
CA ILE A 352 -14.74 -7.19 -34.31
C ILE A 352 -15.09 -7.39 -32.84
N LEU A 353 -16.32 -7.06 -32.42
CA LEU A 353 -16.78 -7.25 -31.04
C LEU A 353 -16.78 -8.74 -30.63
N ALA A 354 -17.20 -9.64 -31.54
CA ALA A 354 -17.15 -11.08 -31.30
C ALA A 354 -15.70 -11.56 -31.11
N TRP A 355 -14.79 -11.12 -31.98
CA TRP A 355 -13.38 -11.49 -31.92
C TRP A 355 -12.69 -10.95 -30.65
N LEU A 356 -13.01 -9.73 -30.22
CA LEU A 356 -12.50 -9.14 -28.98
C LEU A 356 -12.92 -9.98 -27.77
N LYS A 357 -14.17 -10.42 -27.73
CA LYS A 357 -14.70 -11.31 -26.65
C LYS A 357 -14.02 -12.67 -26.66
N GLU A 358 -13.79 -13.29 -27.84
CA GLU A 358 -13.06 -14.56 -27.95
C GLU A 358 -11.62 -14.44 -27.40
N ASN A 359 -10.99 -13.27 -27.62
CA ASN A 359 -9.65 -12.96 -27.10
C ASN A 359 -9.67 -12.47 -25.62
N LYS A 360 -10.81 -12.59 -24.95
CA LYS A 360 -10.99 -12.21 -23.54
C LYS A 360 -10.63 -10.76 -23.24
N VAL A 361 -10.83 -9.86 -24.21
CA VAL A 361 -10.64 -8.43 -23.98
C VAL A 361 -11.88 -7.87 -23.31
N GLU A 362 -11.69 -7.23 -22.18
CA GLU A 362 -12.75 -6.49 -21.51
C GLU A 362 -12.98 -5.17 -22.26
N LEU A 363 -14.20 -4.92 -22.70
CA LEU A 363 -14.54 -3.77 -23.52
C LEU A 363 -15.86 -3.12 -23.10
N GLU A 364 -15.96 -1.83 -23.38
CA GLU A 364 -17.17 -1.03 -23.30
C GLU A 364 -17.39 -0.38 -24.66
N VAL A 365 -18.61 -0.48 -25.21
CA VAL A 365 -19.03 0.22 -26.44
C VAL A 365 -19.59 1.58 -26.05
N LEU A 366 -19.10 2.65 -26.67
CA LEU A 366 -19.42 4.03 -26.29
C LEU A 366 -20.43 4.66 -27.27
#